data_db398dcc2c301e0bc4a1db084c97966c
#
_entry.id   db398dcc2c301e0bc4a1db084c97966c
#
_cell.length_a   1.000
_cell.length_b   1.000
_cell.length_c   1.000
_cell.angle_alpha   90.00
_cell.angle_beta   90.00
_cell.angle_gamma   90.00
#
_symmetry.space_group_name_H-M   'P 1'
#
loop_
_entity.id
_entity.type
_entity.pdbx_description
1 polymer ?
#
loop_
_entity_poly.entity_id
_entity_poly.type
_entity_poly.pdbx_seq_one_letter_code
_entity_poly.pdbx_strand_id
1 'polypeptide(L)'
;EAPKIIHIATHGFFMPNLPRVEPDNTFGFISENSQKNTPIPENPLIRSGLALAGFNPRKSGEDDGVLTALEVANLKLRGTKLVVLSACETGLGSIENGEGVYGLRRAFTLAGVESQLMSLWKVDDEGTKTLMIQYYQRLLQNEGRSDALRQVQLEMLNSSQYQHPYYWAAFIPVGDWSPMEF
;
A
#
# COMPACT_ATOMS: atom_id res chain seq x y z
N GLU A 1 -11.15 -9.42 -18.24
CA GLU A 1 -11.44 -10.08 -16.97
C GLU A 1 -10.36 -9.73 -15.96
N ALA A 2 -10.72 -9.38 -14.72
CA ALA A 2 -9.73 -9.03 -13.70
C ALA A 2 -8.95 -10.29 -13.27
N PRO A 3 -7.63 -10.19 -13.02
CA PRO A 3 -6.85 -11.32 -12.55
C PRO A 3 -7.31 -11.74 -11.14
N LYS A 4 -7.26 -13.04 -10.85
CA LYS A 4 -7.64 -13.57 -9.53
C LYS A 4 -6.69 -13.09 -8.43
N ILE A 5 -5.41 -13.02 -8.73
CA ILE A 5 -4.35 -12.55 -7.82
C ILE A 5 -3.51 -11.48 -8.52
N ILE A 6 -3.20 -10.41 -7.79
CA ILE A 6 -2.22 -9.41 -8.17
C ILE A 6 -1.14 -9.41 -7.09
N HIS A 7 0.12 -9.64 -7.48
CA HIS A 7 1.26 -9.52 -6.57
C HIS A 7 2.20 -8.42 -7.05
N ILE A 8 2.36 -7.39 -6.25
CA ILE A 8 3.21 -6.23 -6.55
C ILE A 8 4.34 -6.19 -5.51
N ALA A 9 5.55 -6.48 -5.98
CA ALA A 9 6.79 -6.38 -5.20
C ALA A 9 7.59 -5.19 -5.74
N THR A 10 7.39 -4.02 -5.13
CA THR A 10 8.03 -2.77 -5.56
C THR A 10 8.16 -1.80 -4.40
N HIS A 11 8.55 -0.55 -4.67
CA HIS A 11 8.59 0.51 -3.67
C HIS A 11 7.26 1.25 -3.61
N GLY A 12 6.71 1.37 -2.41
CA GLY A 12 5.63 2.31 -2.13
C GLY A 12 6.19 3.66 -1.71
N PHE A 13 5.48 4.74 -1.97
CA PHE A 13 5.84 6.07 -1.50
C PHE A 13 4.66 6.77 -0.87
N PHE A 14 4.97 7.70 0.04
CA PHE A 14 4.01 8.64 0.61
C PHE A 14 4.66 10.02 0.69
N MET A 15 4.02 11.01 0.10
CA MET A 15 4.46 12.40 0.17
C MET A 15 3.79 13.09 1.36
N PRO A 16 4.56 13.70 2.29
CA PRO A 16 4.00 14.42 3.42
C PRO A 16 3.18 15.64 2.95
N ASN A 17 2.34 16.16 3.83
CA ASN A 17 1.63 17.42 3.58
C ASN A 17 2.62 18.53 3.24
N LEU A 18 2.30 19.32 2.22
CA LEU A 18 3.02 20.56 2.00
C LEU A 18 2.86 21.44 3.26
N PRO A 19 3.95 22.07 3.74
CA PRO A 19 3.84 22.98 4.87
C PRO A 19 2.80 24.05 4.54
N ARG A 20 1.86 24.28 5.46
CA ARG A 20 0.94 25.41 5.34
C ARG A 20 1.78 26.68 5.33
N VAL A 21 1.76 27.40 4.22
CA VAL A 21 2.26 28.77 4.20
C VAL A 21 1.22 29.58 4.98
N GLU A 22 1.49 29.84 6.25
CA GLU A 22 0.71 30.82 7.01
C GLU A 22 0.81 32.13 6.25
N PRO A 23 -0.31 32.80 5.91
CA PRO A 23 -0.22 34.12 5.30
C PRO A 23 0.51 35.03 6.31
N ASP A 24 1.61 35.62 5.87
CA ASP A 24 2.38 36.58 6.68
C ASP A 24 1.45 37.75 7.03
N ASN A 25 0.97 37.77 8.27
CA ASN A 25 0.10 38.82 8.81
C ASN A 25 0.87 40.11 9.13
N THR A 26 1.99 40.35 8.46
CA THR A 26 2.75 41.59 8.59
C THR A 26 2.16 42.64 7.63
N PHE A 27 1.41 43.52 8.19
CA PHE A 27 0.79 44.76 7.66
C PHE A 27 -0.69 44.69 7.33
N GLY A 28 -1.45 45.27 8.25
CA GLY A 28 -2.87 45.48 8.18
C GLY A 28 -3.29 46.53 7.15
N PHE A 29 -3.75 46.08 6.01
CA PHE A 29 -4.77 46.78 5.22
C PHE A 29 -5.71 45.74 4.66
N ILE A 30 -6.92 45.70 5.17
CA ILE A 30 -7.99 44.83 4.72
C ILE A 30 -8.45 45.32 3.36
N SER A 31 -8.08 44.61 2.31
CA SER A 31 -8.75 44.71 1.01
C SER A 31 -9.89 43.68 1.02
N GLU A 32 -11.12 44.18 0.99
CA GLU A 32 -12.35 43.35 1.06
C GLU A 32 -12.58 42.43 -0.13
N ASN A 33 -11.61 42.25 -1.03
CA ASN A 33 -11.70 41.40 -2.22
C ASN A 33 -10.67 40.29 -2.30
N SER A 34 -10.04 39.94 -1.17
CA SER A 34 -9.22 38.70 -1.11
C SER A 34 -10.15 37.50 -1.02
N GLN A 35 -10.50 36.91 -2.16
CA GLN A 35 -10.91 35.50 -2.17
C GLN A 35 -9.88 34.75 -1.36
N LYS A 36 -10.30 34.26 -0.18
CA LYS A 36 -9.50 33.41 0.69
C LYS A 36 -9.06 32.23 -0.18
N ASN A 37 -7.81 32.24 -0.63
CA ASN A 37 -7.13 31.03 -1.10
C ASN A 37 -6.98 30.11 0.11
N THR A 38 -8.08 29.50 0.54
CA THR A 38 -8.01 28.33 1.40
C THR A 38 -7.28 27.28 0.59
N PRO A 39 -6.12 26.78 1.05
CA PRO A 39 -5.44 25.68 0.36
C PRO A 39 -6.47 24.58 0.22
N ILE A 40 -6.77 24.19 -1.02
CA ILE A 40 -7.61 23.02 -1.27
C ILE A 40 -6.89 21.88 -0.59
N PRO A 41 -7.52 21.16 0.37
CA PRO A 41 -6.87 20.04 1.01
C PRO A 41 -6.48 19.05 -0.07
N GLU A 42 -5.18 18.87 -0.25
CA GLU A 42 -4.64 17.99 -1.27
C GLU A 42 -5.16 16.58 -1.02
N ASN A 43 -5.70 15.94 -2.05
CA ASN A 43 -6.31 14.63 -1.92
C ASN A 43 -5.24 13.61 -1.46
N PRO A 44 -5.37 12.97 -0.28
CA PRO A 44 -4.38 12.02 0.21
C PRO A 44 -4.08 10.86 -0.76
N LEU A 45 -5.01 10.55 -1.65
CA LEU A 45 -4.85 9.48 -2.65
C LEU A 45 -3.83 9.81 -3.75
N ILE A 46 -3.52 11.09 -4.00
CA ILE A 46 -2.47 11.45 -4.96
C ILE A 46 -1.08 11.47 -4.34
N ARG A 47 -0.99 11.44 -3.01
CA ARG A 47 0.27 11.50 -2.26
C ARG A 47 0.85 10.13 -1.95
N SER A 48 0.09 9.08 -2.12
CA SER A 48 0.54 7.70 -1.94
C SER A 48 0.45 6.94 -3.25
N GLY A 49 1.41 6.05 -3.48
CA GLY A 49 1.46 5.27 -4.71
C GLY A 49 2.56 4.22 -4.71
N LEU A 50 2.70 3.58 -5.85
CA LEU A 50 3.68 2.55 -6.13
C LEU A 50 4.61 3.03 -7.23
N ALA A 51 5.92 2.82 -7.05
CA ALA A 51 6.91 3.07 -8.08
C ALA A 51 7.02 1.85 -8.99
N LEU A 52 6.72 2.03 -10.26
CA LEU A 52 6.80 1.00 -11.29
C LEU A 52 8.00 1.24 -12.22
N ALA A 53 8.16 0.39 -13.22
CA ALA A 53 9.17 0.59 -14.24
C ALA A 53 8.98 1.96 -14.93
N GLY A 54 10.06 2.74 -15.07
CA GLY A 54 9.99 4.10 -15.60
C GLY A 54 10.01 5.23 -14.56
N PHE A 55 9.83 4.91 -13.27
CA PHE A 55 9.84 5.90 -12.18
C PHE A 55 11.14 6.73 -12.09
N ASN A 56 12.31 6.10 -12.26
CA ASN A 56 13.61 6.76 -12.10
C ASN A 56 13.93 7.83 -13.17
N PRO A 57 13.58 7.68 -14.45
CA PRO A 57 13.86 8.68 -15.47
C PRO A 57 13.03 9.98 -15.31
N ARG A 58 11.99 9.99 -14.48
CA ARG A 58 11.07 11.12 -14.29
C ARG A 58 10.62 11.77 -15.61
N LYS A 59 10.34 10.94 -16.61
CA LYS A 59 9.76 11.43 -17.85
C LYS A 59 8.30 11.78 -17.58
N SER A 60 7.97 13.05 -17.63
CA SER A 60 6.58 13.49 -17.61
C SER A 60 5.88 12.97 -18.87
N GLY A 61 4.78 12.25 -18.70
CA GLY A 61 3.99 11.67 -19.78
C GLY A 61 2.98 10.68 -19.24
N GLU A 62 2.24 10.03 -20.14
CA GLU A 62 1.21 9.05 -19.77
C GLU A 62 1.77 7.83 -19.02
N ASP A 63 3.09 7.52 -19.22
CA ASP A 63 3.80 6.41 -18.58
C ASP A 63 4.96 6.94 -17.70
N ASP A 64 4.64 7.60 -16.60
CA ASP A 64 5.63 8.18 -15.68
C ASP A 64 6.23 7.17 -14.69
N GLY A 65 5.78 5.93 -14.73
CA GLY A 65 6.21 4.85 -13.82
C GLY A 65 5.65 5.02 -12.39
N VAL A 66 4.64 5.85 -12.21
CA VAL A 66 3.92 6.05 -10.95
C VAL A 66 2.53 5.43 -11.04
N LEU A 67 2.13 4.69 -10.02
CA LEU A 67 0.75 4.26 -9.86
C LEU A 67 0.24 4.85 -8.53
N THR A 68 -0.45 5.97 -8.60
CA THR A 68 -1.01 6.64 -7.42
C THR A 68 -2.19 5.86 -6.84
N ALA A 69 -2.49 6.07 -5.56
CA ALA A 69 -3.68 5.47 -4.96
C ALA A 69 -4.97 5.96 -5.63
N LEU A 70 -5.00 7.19 -6.19
CA LEU A 70 -6.14 7.68 -6.95
C LEU A 70 -6.35 6.89 -8.24
N GLU A 71 -5.29 6.58 -8.97
CA GLU A 71 -5.35 5.73 -10.17
C GLU A 71 -5.77 4.31 -9.82
N VAL A 72 -5.19 3.73 -8.75
CA VAL A 72 -5.61 2.42 -8.23
C VAL A 72 -7.11 2.39 -7.93
N ALA A 73 -7.66 3.43 -7.29
CA ALA A 73 -9.08 3.50 -6.95
C ALA A 73 -10.01 3.51 -8.19
N ASN A 74 -9.48 3.91 -9.35
CA ASN A 74 -10.21 3.93 -10.62
C ASN A 74 -10.05 2.63 -11.43
N LEU A 75 -9.20 1.70 -11.01
CA LEU A 75 -9.07 0.39 -11.66
C LEU A 75 -10.36 -0.44 -11.48
N LYS A 76 -10.63 -1.28 -12.46
CA LYS A 76 -11.78 -2.20 -12.41
C LYS A 76 -11.30 -3.58 -11.97
N LEU A 77 -11.12 -3.76 -10.66
CA LEU A 77 -10.57 -5.00 -10.06
C LEU A 77 -11.64 -5.90 -9.42
N ARG A 78 -12.91 -5.70 -9.76
CA ARG A 78 -13.98 -6.61 -9.33
C ARG A 78 -13.72 -8.01 -9.87
N GLY A 79 -13.64 -9.00 -8.98
CA GLY A 79 -13.25 -10.37 -9.28
C GLY A 79 -11.79 -10.70 -8.94
N THR A 80 -10.97 -9.70 -8.61
CA THR A 80 -9.66 -9.94 -7.99
C THR A 80 -9.86 -10.37 -6.55
N LYS A 81 -9.42 -11.59 -6.24
CA LYS A 81 -9.60 -12.22 -4.94
C LYS A 81 -8.55 -11.74 -3.92
N LEU A 82 -7.32 -11.52 -4.38
CA LEU A 82 -6.20 -11.14 -3.52
C LEU A 82 -5.26 -10.16 -4.22
N VAL A 83 -4.93 -9.08 -3.52
CA VAL A 83 -3.79 -8.21 -3.86
C VAL A 83 -2.72 -8.38 -2.79
N VAL A 84 -1.50 -8.74 -3.18
CA VAL A 84 -0.33 -8.79 -2.31
C VAL A 84 0.57 -7.61 -2.61
N LEU A 85 0.83 -6.79 -1.59
CA LEU A 85 1.72 -5.64 -1.67
C LEU A 85 2.91 -5.87 -0.73
N SER A 86 4.02 -6.36 -1.28
CA SER A 86 5.32 -6.37 -0.59
C SER A 86 6.11 -5.12 -0.96
N ALA A 87 5.49 -3.96 -0.73
CA ALA A 87 6.05 -2.66 -1.01
C ALA A 87 6.64 -2.08 0.28
N CYS A 88 7.96 -2.12 0.37
CA CYS A 88 8.72 -1.58 1.50
C CYS A 88 8.97 -0.10 1.25
N GLU A 89 8.63 0.73 2.20
CA GLU A 89 8.86 2.18 2.34
C GLU A 89 7.64 3.09 2.21
N THR A 90 6.53 2.67 2.79
CA THR A 90 5.52 3.65 3.19
C THR A 90 5.95 4.45 4.42
N GLY A 91 7.17 4.26 4.93
CA GLY A 91 7.63 4.71 6.24
C GLY A 91 8.90 5.54 6.33
N LEU A 92 9.48 6.09 5.26
CA LEU A 92 10.63 7.02 5.36
C LEU A 92 10.26 8.53 5.38
N GLY A 93 9.00 8.86 5.47
CA GLY A 93 8.60 10.18 5.92
C GLY A 93 7.87 10.01 7.23
N SER A 94 8.26 10.75 8.27
CA SER A 94 7.71 10.75 9.64
C SER A 94 6.41 9.96 9.78
N ILE A 95 6.45 8.88 10.58
CA ILE A 95 5.34 7.99 10.92
C ILE A 95 4.23 8.79 11.66
N GLU A 96 3.88 9.96 11.19
CA GLU A 96 2.93 10.75 11.93
C GLU A 96 1.51 10.22 11.79
N ASN A 97 1.15 9.37 10.81
CA ASN A 97 -0.25 8.91 10.80
C ASN A 97 -0.55 7.61 10.02
N GLY A 98 0.39 6.87 9.48
CA GLY A 98 0.08 5.65 8.69
C GLY A 98 -0.73 5.89 7.41
N GLU A 99 -0.87 7.13 6.98
CA GLU A 99 -1.76 7.55 5.89
C GLU A 99 -1.42 6.93 4.54
N GLY A 100 -0.13 6.65 4.27
CA GLY A 100 0.29 6.06 3.00
C GLY A 100 -0.25 4.64 2.79
N VAL A 101 -0.13 3.77 3.81
CA VAL A 101 -0.69 2.41 3.78
C VAL A 101 -2.21 2.46 3.72
N TYR A 102 -2.82 3.38 4.46
CA TYR A 102 -4.28 3.57 4.42
C TYR A 102 -4.77 4.04 3.05
N GLY A 103 -4.03 4.90 2.36
CA GLY A 103 -4.36 5.39 1.04
C GLY A 103 -4.45 4.27 0.01
N LEU A 104 -3.39 3.47 -0.12
CA LEU A 104 -3.35 2.33 -1.04
C LEU A 104 -4.37 1.24 -0.68
N ARG A 105 -4.47 0.89 0.61
CA ARG A 105 -5.46 -0.07 1.09
C ARG A 105 -6.87 0.32 0.70
N ARG A 106 -7.25 1.59 0.97
CA ARG A 106 -8.57 2.12 0.61
C ARG A 106 -8.77 2.13 -0.90
N ALA A 107 -7.73 2.48 -1.66
CA ALA A 107 -7.80 2.52 -3.11
C ALA A 107 -8.10 1.15 -3.72
N PHE A 108 -7.40 0.09 -3.30
CA PHE A 108 -7.68 -1.27 -3.76
C PHE A 108 -9.07 -1.76 -3.34
N THR A 109 -9.54 -1.38 -2.15
CA THR A 109 -10.92 -1.68 -1.73
C THR A 109 -11.95 -0.99 -2.64
N LEU A 110 -11.73 0.28 -2.98
CA LEU A 110 -12.60 1.03 -3.92
C LEU A 110 -12.57 0.44 -5.32
N ALA A 111 -11.42 -0.06 -5.77
CA ALA A 111 -11.26 -0.76 -7.05
C ALA A 111 -12.04 -2.09 -7.11
N GLY A 112 -12.49 -2.62 -5.97
CA GLY A 112 -13.31 -3.81 -5.87
C GLY A 112 -12.56 -5.11 -5.56
N VAL A 113 -11.36 -5.02 -5.01
CA VAL A 113 -10.56 -6.16 -4.54
C VAL A 113 -11.19 -6.76 -3.27
N GLU A 114 -11.29 -8.10 -3.19
CA GLU A 114 -11.91 -8.78 -2.06
C GLU A 114 -11.01 -8.83 -0.83
N SER A 115 -9.71 -9.07 -1.02
CA SER A 115 -8.74 -9.12 0.08
C SER A 115 -7.38 -8.60 -0.32
N GLN A 116 -6.64 -8.17 0.69
CA GLN A 116 -5.30 -7.60 0.53
C GLN A 116 -4.36 -8.20 1.58
N LEU A 117 -3.11 -8.45 1.20
CA LEU A 117 -2.01 -8.77 2.09
C LEU A 117 -0.93 -7.71 1.92
N MET A 118 -0.66 -6.95 2.97
CA MET A 118 0.21 -5.77 2.88
C MET A 118 1.34 -5.85 3.90
N SER A 119 2.54 -5.40 3.52
CA SER A 119 3.64 -5.19 4.46
C SER A 119 3.60 -3.80 5.07
N LEU A 120 3.81 -3.71 6.39
CA LEU A 120 3.79 -2.45 7.16
C LEU A 120 5.15 -1.76 7.24
N TRP A 121 6.23 -2.50 7.05
CA TRP A 121 7.61 -2.00 7.09
C TRP A 121 8.48 -2.76 6.09
N LYS A 122 9.72 -2.28 5.92
CA LYS A 122 10.70 -2.93 5.06
C LYS A 122 11.00 -4.34 5.58
N VAL A 123 10.79 -5.32 4.74
CA VAL A 123 10.97 -6.74 5.04
C VAL A 123 12.27 -7.26 4.40
N ASP A 124 12.76 -8.37 4.93
CA ASP A 124 13.89 -9.12 4.36
C ASP A 124 13.43 -9.90 3.11
N ASP A 125 14.23 -9.86 2.05
CA ASP A 125 13.86 -10.47 0.77
C ASP A 125 13.73 -12.00 0.86
N GLU A 126 14.66 -12.68 1.55
CA GLU A 126 14.62 -14.14 1.68
C GLU A 126 13.53 -14.62 2.64
N GLY A 127 13.32 -13.90 3.75
CA GLY A 127 12.21 -14.14 4.65
C GLY A 127 10.86 -13.95 3.96
N THR A 128 10.72 -12.87 3.18
CA THR A 128 9.51 -12.58 2.39
C THR A 128 9.25 -13.64 1.34
N LYS A 129 10.27 -14.04 0.60
CA LYS A 129 10.19 -15.12 -0.39
C LYS A 129 9.70 -16.41 0.24
N THR A 130 10.28 -16.79 1.40
CA THR A 130 9.89 -17.99 2.13
C THR A 130 8.42 -17.91 2.58
N LEU A 131 8.02 -16.78 3.17
CA LEU A 131 6.65 -16.52 3.59
C LEU A 131 5.67 -16.64 2.43
N MET A 132 5.96 -15.99 1.30
CA MET A 132 5.06 -15.97 0.16
C MET A 132 4.92 -17.33 -0.52
N ILE A 133 6.02 -18.09 -0.66
CA ILE A 133 5.96 -19.45 -1.21
C ILE A 133 5.04 -20.33 -0.36
N GLN A 134 5.24 -20.36 0.96
CA GLN A 134 4.43 -21.15 1.87
C GLN A 134 2.96 -20.69 1.90
N TYR A 135 2.75 -19.36 1.87
CA TYR A 135 1.41 -18.76 1.83
C TYR A 135 0.63 -19.22 0.59
N TYR A 136 1.22 -19.07 -0.61
CA TYR A 136 0.56 -19.51 -1.83
C TYR A 136 0.34 -21.03 -1.89
N GLN A 137 1.27 -21.83 -1.39
CA GLN A 137 1.09 -23.29 -1.30
C GLN A 137 -0.15 -23.66 -0.47
N ARG A 138 -0.40 -22.97 0.64
CA ARG A 138 -1.58 -23.18 1.50
C ARG A 138 -2.86 -22.70 0.83
N LEU A 139 -2.82 -21.55 0.15
CA LEU A 139 -3.98 -21.08 -0.63
C LEU A 139 -4.39 -22.08 -1.72
N LEU A 140 -3.41 -22.69 -2.41
CA LEU A 140 -3.67 -23.75 -3.39
C LEU A 140 -4.25 -25.04 -2.78
N GLN A 141 -4.09 -25.24 -1.48
CA GLN A 141 -4.73 -26.31 -0.71
C GLN A 141 -6.12 -25.92 -0.17
N ASN A 142 -6.64 -24.77 -0.65
CA ASN A 142 -7.94 -24.23 -0.26
C ASN A 142 -8.04 -23.86 1.23
N GLU A 143 -6.91 -23.52 1.87
CA GLU A 143 -6.94 -22.91 3.20
C GLU A 143 -7.51 -21.47 3.12
N GLY A 144 -8.15 -21.02 4.20
CA GLY A 144 -8.58 -19.62 4.34
C GLY A 144 -7.40 -18.67 4.29
N ARG A 145 -7.58 -17.50 3.66
CA ARG A 145 -6.49 -16.54 3.44
C ARG A 145 -5.79 -16.09 4.73
N SER A 146 -6.55 -15.82 5.78
CA SER A 146 -5.97 -15.46 7.08
C SER A 146 -5.39 -16.66 7.83
N ASP A 147 -6.00 -17.84 7.73
CA ASP A 147 -5.49 -19.05 8.35
C ASP A 147 -4.18 -19.48 7.72
N ALA A 148 -4.09 -19.45 6.39
CA ALA A 148 -2.87 -19.72 5.64
C ALA A 148 -1.72 -18.80 6.09
N LEU A 149 -1.98 -17.48 6.18
CA LEU A 149 -0.98 -16.53 6.66
C LEU A 149 -0.55 -16.84 8.10
N ARG A 150 -1.52 -17.04 9.00
CA ARG A 150 -1.24 -17.34 10.40
C ARG A 150 -0.39 -18.60 10.55
N GLN A 151 -0.67 -19.66 9.79
CA GLN A 151 0.12 -20.90 9.87
C GLN A 151 1.57 -20.65 9.41
N VAL A 152 1.77 -19.94 8.32
CA VAL A 152 3.11 -19.58 7.84
C VAL A 152 3.86 -18.74 8.88
N GLN A 153 3.22 -17.76 9.49
CA GLN A 153 3.83 -16.95 10.54
C GLN A 153 4.22 -17.78 11.76
N LEU A 154 3.41 -18.77 12.15
CA LEU A 154 3.73 -19.70 13.24
C LEU A 154 4.91 -20.63 12.88
N GLU A 155 4.98 -21.10 11.63
CA GLU A 155 6.12 -21.91 11.15
C GLU A 155 7.41 -21.09 11.16
N MET A 156 7.38 -19.85 10.71
CA MET A 156 8.53 -18.94 10.73
C MET A 156 8.96 -18.62 12.19
N LEU A 157 8.01 -18.36 13.08
CA LEU A 157 8.27 -18.14 14.51
C LEU A 157 9.00 -19.35 15.15
N ASN A 158 8.66 -20.56 14.76
CA ASN A 158 9.26 -21.79 15.27
C ASN A 158 10.53 -22.22 14.51
N SER A 159 10.91 -21.53 13.44
CA SER A 159 12.13 -21.82 12.69
C SER A 159 13.34 -21.20 13.39
N SER A 160 14.51 -21.84 13.27
CA SER A 160 15.76 -21.25 13.79
C SER A 160 16.26 -20.06 12.99
N GLN A 161 15.85 -19.95 11.73
CA GLN A 161 16.33 -18.92 10.79
C GLN A 161 15.48 -17.65 10.81
N TYR A 162 14.15 -17.78 10.96
CA TYR A 162 13.19 -16.68 10.81
C TYR A 162 12.37 -16.41 12.08
N GLN A 163 12.87 -16.84 13.26
CA GLN A 163 12.17 -16.71 14.53
C GLN A 163 11.81 -15.26 14.89
N HIS A 164 12.66 -14.30 14.51
CA HIS A 164 12.44 -12.89 14.85
C HIS A 164 11.24 -12.30 14.10
N PRO A 165 10.32 -11.58 14.78
CA PRO A 165 9.12 -11.01 14.17
C PRO A 165 9.38 -10.08 12.98
N TYR A 166 10.57 -9.53 12.87
CA TYR A 166 11.00 -8.71 11.72
C TYR A 166 10.72 -9.38 10.37
N TYR A 167 10.87 -10.71 10.28
CA TYR A 167 10.73 -11.46 9.03
C TYR A 167 9.29 -11.72 8.60
N TRP A 168 8.33 -11.75 9.53
CA TRP A 168 6.96 -12.19 9.23
C TRP A 168 5.84 -11.30 9.78
N ALA A 169 6.08 -10.54 10.85
CA ALA A 169 5.01 -9.78 11.49
C ALA A 169 4.63 -8.50 10.72
N ALA A 170 5.40 -8.13 9.68
CA ALA A 170 5.07 -7.02 8.80
C ALA A 170 3.78 -7.24 8.00
N PHE A 171 3.46 -8.50 7.69
CA PHE A 171 2.36 -8.80 6.79
C PHE A 171 1.03 -8.90 7.53
N ILE A 172 0.08 -8.05 7.10
CA ILE A 172 -1.28 -8.02 7.65
C ILE A 172 -2.31 -8.31 6.55
N PRO A 173 -3.31 -9.16 6.85
CA PRO A 173 -4.43 -9.41 5.95
C PRO A 173 -5.53 -8.37 6.16
N VAL A 174 -6.23 -8.02 5.09
CA VAL A 174 -7.37 -7.10 5.09
C VAL A 174 -8.44 -7.62 4.14
N GLY A 175 -9.71 -7.51 4.51
CA GLY A 175 -10.85 -7.90 3.67
C GLY A 175 -11.30 -9.33 3.94
N ASP A 176 -11.71 -10.03 2.91
CA ASP A 176 -12.23 -11.40 3.01
C ASP A 176 -11.12 -12.39 3.41
N TRP A 177 -11.38 -13.19 4.43
CA TRP A 177 -10.45 -14.16 5.04
C TRP A 177 -10.73 -15.61 4.66
N SER A 178 -11.84 -15.85 3.95
CA SER A 178 -12.27 -17.19 3.52
C SER A 178 -11.32 -17.82 2.49
N PRO A 179 -11.47 -19.12 2.20
CA PRO A 179 -10.78 -19.75 1.07
C PRO A 179 -11.07 -19.04 -0.26
N MET A 180 -10.12 -19.13 -1.19
CA MET A 180 -10.32 -18.59 -2.54
C MET A 180 -10.73 -19.72 -3.49
N GLU A 181 -11.72 -19.45 -4.32
CA GLU A 181 -12.02 -20.30 -5.47
C GLU A 181 -11.11 -19.89 -6.64
N PHE A 182 -10.29 -20.81 -7.13
CA PHE A 182 -9.38 -20.62 -8.25
C PHE A 182 -10.03 -20.89 -9.60
#